data_c0e42e51e91ded01ce4a16750317db09
#
_entry.id   c0e42e51e91ded01ce4a16750317db09
#
_cell.length_a   1.000
_cell.length_b   1.000
_cell.length_c   1.000
_cell.angle_alpha   90.00
_cell.angle_beta   90.00
_cell.angle_gamma   90.00
#
_symmetry.space_group_name_H-M   'P 1'
#
loop_
_entity.id
_entity.type
_entity.pdbx_description
1 polymer ?
#
loop_
_entity_poly.entity_id
_entity_poly.type
_entity_poly.pdbx_seq_one_letter_code
_entity_poly.pdbx_strand_id
1 'polypeptide(L)'
;MHPTFCSSALRAVPAAVVVALLAGCAATPAPDTGLREAVVAVTSAHELITFHAGQPGRILERRPVTGLPAGDRLVGIDFRVAKGVLYALSQAGRLYTLDIPTGALRPVGPAPAALALQGAVFGFDFNPAADRIRVVSNTGQNLRLHPDTG
;
A
#
# COMPACT_ATOMS: atom_id res chain seq x y z
N MET A 1 81.36 24.05 -34.32
CA MET A 1 80.17 24.56 -33.64
C MET A 1 79.06 23.62 -33.97
N HIS A 2 78.71 22.68 -33.02
CA HIS A 2 77.65 21.74 -33.24
C HIS A 2 76.45 22.13 -32.30
N PRO A 3 75.26 22.19 -32.85
CA PRO A 3 74.08 22.32 -31.96
C PRO A 3 73.60 20.95 -31.52
N THR A 4 73.43 20.82 -30.19
CA THR A 4 72.87 19.68 -29.49
C THR A 4 71.35 19.64 -29.65
N PHE A 5 70.81 18.55 -30.23
CA PHE A 5 69.40 18.27 -30.28
C PHE A 5 68.92 17.69 -28.91
N CYS A 6 68.03 18.40 -28.28
CA CYS A 6 67.36 17.93 -27.05
C CYS A 6 66.10 17.18 -27.46
N SER A 7 66.11 15.85 -27.24
CA SER A 7 64.97 14.98 -27.57
C SER A 7 64.02 14.92 -26.39
N SER A 8 62.84 15.54 -26.47
CA SER A 8 61.79 15.49 -25.46
C SER A 8 61.00 14.21 -25.62
N ALA A 9 61.14 13.28 -24.69
CA ALA A 9 60.36 12.06 -24.62
C ALA A 9 58.95 12.37 -24.04
N LEU A 10 57.94 12.22 -24.86
CA LEU A 10 56.54 12.31 -24.50
C LEU A 10 56.14 11.03 -23.71
N ARG A 11 55.95 11.17 -22.43
CA ARG A 11 55.44 10.06 -21.59
C ARG A 11 53.94 9.94 -21.75
N ALA A 12 53.47 8.83 -22.33
CA ALA A 12 52.08 8.46 -22.41
C ALA A 12 51.60 8.03 -21.02
N VAL A 13 50.58 8.73 -20.51
CA VAL A 13 49.84 8.37 -19.28
C VAL A 13 48.76 7.36 -19.65
N PRO A 14 48.71 6.16 -19.08
CA PRO A 14 47.59 5.23 -19.32
C PRO A 14 46.32 5.76 -18.69
N ALA A 15 45.25 5.90 -19.44
CA ALA A 15 43.92 6.21 -18.98
C ALA A 15 43.40 4.99 -18.20
N ALA A 16 43.36 5.13 -16.86
CA ALA A 16 42.68 4.15 -15.99
C ALA A 16 41.18 4.29 -16.19
N VAL A 17 40.54 3.29 -16.79
CA VAL A 17 39.09 3.19 -16.91
C VAL A 17 38.56 2.76 -15.52
N VAL A 18 37.97 3.71 -14.79
CA VAL A 18 37.24 3.42 -13.56
C VAL A 18 35.88 2.88 -13.94
N VAL A 19 35.71 1.56 -13.90
CA VAL A 19 34.40 0.91 -14.01
C VAL A 19 33.73 1.06 -12.64
N ALA A 20 32.82 2.03 -12.53
CA ALA A 20 31.94 2.16 -11.37
C ALA A 20 30.91 1.00 -11.38
N LEU A 21 31.09 0.01 -10.53
CA LEU A 21 30.11 -1.03 -10.24
C LEU A 21 28.95 -0.39 -9.50
N LEU A 22 27.85 -0.10 -10.20
CA LEU A 22 26.56 0.21 -9.62
C LEU A 22 26.03 -1.07 -8.95
N ALA A 23 26.38 -1.27 -7.68
CA ALA A 23 25.72 -2.26 -6.85
C ALA A 23 24.27 -1.77 -6.59
N GLY A 24 23.35 -2.13 -7.48
CA GLY A 24 21.94 -1.96 -7.24
C GLY A 24 21.57 -2.72 -5.98
N CYS A 25 20.95 -2.05 -4.99
CA CYS A 25 20.32 -2.72 -3.85
C CYS A 25 19.21 -3.62 -4.38
N ALA A 26 19.53 -4.86 -4.71
CA ALA A 26 18.55 -5.91 -4.90
C ALA A 26 17.89 -6.14 -3.54
N ALA A 27 16.64 -5.71 -3.37
CA ALA A 27 15.86 -6.03 -2.19
C ALA A 27 15.79 -7.57 -2.11
N THR A 28 16.40 -8.14 -1.08
CA THR A 28 16.30 -9.58 -0.81
C THR A 28 14.82 -9.90 -0.58
N PRO A 29 14.23 -10.86 -1.30
CA PRO A 29 12.87 -11.28 -1.03
C PRO A 29 12.78 -11.77 0.41
N ALA A 30 11.69 -11.40 1.10
CA ALA A 30 11.43 -11.85 2.46
C ALA A 30 11.42 -13.40 2.49
N PRO A 31 11.98 -14.03 3.55
CA PRO A 31 12.03 -15.47 3.66
C PRO A 31 10.62 -16.06 3.66
N ASP A 32 10.44 -17.20 2.96
CA ASP A 32 9.19 -17.97 3.03
C ASP A 32 9.10 -18.62 4.42
N THR A 33 8.13 -18.19 5.22
CA THR A 33 7.89 -18.76 6.54
C THR A 33 6.98 -20.00 6.50
N GLY A 34 6.54 -20.41 5.30
CA GLY A 34 5.63 -21.55 5.11
C GLY A 34 4.17 -21.26 5.43
N LEU A 35 3.84 -20.07 5.94
CA LEU A 35 2.46 -19.68 6.23
C LEU A 35 1.67 -19.50 4.94
N ARG A 36 0.51 -20.15 4.86
CA ARG A 36 -0.35 -20.18 3.65
C ARG A 36 -1.63 -19.36 3.80
N GLU A 37 -1.82 -18.67 4.92
CA GLU A 37 -2.94 -17.77 5.12
C GLU A 37 -2.97 -16.69 4.06
N ALA A 38 -4.11 -16.54 3.38
CA ALA A 38 -4.31 -15.49 2.40
C ALA A 38 -4.51 -14.15 3.09
N VAL A 39 -3.69 -13.18 2.72
CA VAL A 39 -3.80 -11.80 3.17
C VAL A 39 -4.33 -10.95 2.02
N VAL A 40 -5.31 -10.13 2.34
CA VAL A 40 -5.87 -9.12 1.43
C VAL A 40 -5.39 -7.74 1.89
N ALA A 41 -4.88 -6.95 0.98
CA ALA A 41 -4.45 -5.58 1.25
C ALA A 41 -4.86 -4.63 0.13
N VAL A 42 -5.02 -3.35 0.46
CA VAL A 42 -5.21 -2.28 -0.53
C VAL A 42 -3.97 -1.40 -0.55
N THR A 43 -3.43 -1.20 -1.73
CA THR A 43 -2.26 -0.34 -1.95
C THR A 43 -2.66 1.14 -2.02
N SER A 44 -1.69 2.05 -1.85
CA SER A 44 -1.88 3.49 -2.06
C SER A 44 -2.26 3.86 -3.51
N ALA A 45 -2.01 2.96 -4.47
CA ALA A 45 -2.46 3.09 -5.86
C ALA A 45 -3.89 2.59 -6.09
N HIS A 46 -4.64 2.30 -5.02
CA HIS A 46 -6.00 1.74 -5.07
C HIS A 46 -6.07 0.40 -5.81
N GLU A 47 -5.12 -0.47 -5.54
CA GLU A 47 -5.17 -1.85 -6.01
C GLU A 47 -5.43 -2.78 -4.84
N LEU A 48 -6.38 -3.67 -5.00
CA LEU A 48 -6.59 -4.81 -4.12
C LEU A 48 -5.59 -5.90 -4.48
N ILE A 49 -4.77 -6.31 -3.53
CA ILE A 49 -3.77 -7.36 -3.73
C ILE A 49 -4.01 -8.52 -2.76
N THR A 50 -3.68 -9.72 -3.20
CA THR A 50 -3.71 -10.93 -2.36
C THR A 50 -2.34 -11.60 -2.40
N PHE A 51 -1.88 -12.06 -1.24
CA PHE A 51 -0.62 -12.79 -1.10
C PHE A 51 -0.71 -13.77 0.09
N HIS A 52 0.23 -14.71 0.19
CA HIS A 52 0.35 -15.54 1.39
C HIS A 52 1.18 -14.83 2.47
N ALA A 53 0.76 -14.94 3.73
CA ALA A 53 1.44 -14.33 4.88
C ALA A 53 2.93 -14.72 4.97
N GLY A 54 3.27 -15.96 4.59
CA GLY A 54 4.66 -16.44 4.55
C GLY A 54 5.50 -15.93 3.36
N GLN A 55 4.85 -15.35 2.35
CA GLN A 55 5.49 -14.86 1.12
C GLN A 55 4.98 -13.49 0.71
N PRO A 56 5.13 -12.44 1.52
CA PRO A 56 4.51 -11.12 1.27
C PRO A 56 5.04 -10.43 0.01
N GLY A 57 6.22 -10.82 -0.48
CA GLY A 57 6.77 -10.32 -1.74
C GLY A 57 6.18 -10.98 -2.99
N ARG A 58 5.39 -12.05 -2.85
CA ARG A 58 4.76 -12.77 -3.97
C ARG A 58 3.28 -12.44 -4.03
N ILE A 59 2.93 -11.50 -4.88
CA ILE A 59 1.52 -11.16 -5.13
C ILE A 59 0.89 -12.28 -5.98
N LEU A 60 -0.20 -12.86 -5.48
CA LEU A 60 -0.98 -13.88 -6.15
C LEU A 60 -2.00 -13.27 -7.12
N GLU A 61 -2.65 -12.21 -6.67
CA GLU A 61 -3.66 -11.49 -7.44
C GLU A 61 -3.53 -9.99 -7.24
N ARG A 62 -3.90 -9.25 -8.29
CA ARG A 62 -3.94 -7.79 -8.29
C ARG A 62 -5.15 -7.33 -9.08
N ARG A 63 -5.95 -6.44 -8.49
CA ARG A 63 -7.16 -5.88 -9.11
C ARG A 63 -7.27 -4.39 -8.80
N PRO A 64 -7.74 -3.55 -9.72
CA PRO A 64 -8.07 -2.17 -9.40
C PRO A 64 -9.27 -2.12 -8.45
N VAL A 65 -9.21 -1.25 -7.45
CA VAL A 65 -10.40 -0.88 -6.66
C VAL A 65 -11.21 0.11 -7.49
N THR A 66 -12.50 -0.19 -7.66
CA THR A 66 -13.42 0.63 -8.47
C THR A 66 -14.60 1.12 -7.64
N GLY A 67 -15.29 2.17 -8.10
CA GLY A 67 -16.45 2.76 -7.41
C GLY A 67 -16.09 3.82 -6.36
N LEU A 68 -14.81 4.19 -6.22
CA LEU A 68 -14.39 5.31 -5.40
C LEU A 68 -14.56 6.62 -6.19
N PRO A 69 -15.13 7.69 -5.59
CA PRO A 69 -15.20 9.01 -6.24
C PRO A 69 -13.82 9.56 -6.59
N ALA A 70 -13.75 10.34 -7.66
CA ALA A 70 -12.50 10.98 -8.08
C ALA A 70 -11.93 11.86 -6.95
N GLY A 71 -10.63 11.71 -6.67
CA GLY A 71 -9.94 12.45 -5.61
C GLY A 71 -10.13 11.91 -4.20
N ASP A 72 -10.98 10.89 -3.99
CA ASP A 72 -11.10 10.20 -2.71
C ASP A 72 -10.11 9.03 -2.64
N ARG A 73 -9.81 8.55 -1.43
CA ARG A 73 -8.91 7.42 -1.19
C ARG A 73 -9.40 6.57 -0.04
N LEU A 74 -9.06 5.28 -0.06
CA LEU A 74 -9.31 4.40 1.08
C LEU A 74 -8.29 4.67 2.21
N VAL A 75 -8.77 4.66 3.44
CA VAL A 75 -7.96 4.88 4.66
C VAL A 75 -7.99 3.70 5.62
N GLY A 76 -8.85 2.71 5.40
CA GLY A 76 -8.90 1.50 6.19
C GLY A 76 -9.76 0.43 5.54
N ILE A 77 -9.41 -0.83 5.78
CA ILE A 77 -10.21 -2.01 5.44
C ILE A 77 -10.20 -2.98 6.59
N ASP A 78 -11.30 -3.68 6.81
CA ASP A 78 -11.36 -4.79 7.74
C ASP A 78 -12.55 -5.71 7.46
N PHE A 79 -12.46 -6.96 7.90
CA PHE A 79 -13.51 -7.95 7.75
C PHE A 79 -14.54 -7.88 8.86
N ARG A 80 -15.82 -7.83 8.48
CA ARG A 80 -16.92 -8.23 9.36
C ARG A 80 -16.97 -9.75 9.37
N VAL A 81 -16.19 -10.37 10.25
CA VAL A 81 -15.96 -11.82 10.29
C VAL A 81 -17.27 -12.62 10.32
N ALA A 82 -18.25 -12.18 11.11
CA ALA A 82 -19.54 -12.85 11.25
C ALA A 82 -20.32 -12.99 9.92
N LYS A 83 -20.03 -12.15 8.93
CA LYS A 83 -20.68 -12.17 7.61
C LYS A 83 -19.71 -12.48 6.46
N GLY A 84 -18.39 -12.57 6.71
CA GLY A 84 -17.38 -12.78 5.67
C GLY A 84 -17.28 -11.64 4.67
N VAL A 85 -17.65 -10.41 5.07
CA VAL A 85 -17.69 -9.23 4.18
C VAL A 85 -16.55 -8.29 4.52
N LEU A 86 -15.78 -7.93 3.52
CA LEU A 86 -14.74 -6.90 3.64
C LEU A 86 -15.37 -5.51 3.55
N TYR A 87 -15.07 -4.67 4.52
CA TYR A 87 -15.48 -3.27 4.57
C TYR A 87 -14.30 -2.37 4.29
N ALA A 88 -14.60 -1.17 3.78
CA ALA A 88 -13.62 -0.14 3.52
C ALA A 88 -14.13 1.23 3.93
N LEU A 89 -13.26 2.07 4.47
CA LEU A 89 -13.54 3.46 4.81
C LEU A 89 -12.74 4.36 3.87
N SER A 90 -13.38 5.38 3.29
CA SER A 90 -12.69 6.39 2.51
C SER A 90 -12.31 7.61 3.33
N GLN A 91 -11.35 8.40 2.82
CA GLN A 91 -10.92 9.67 3.42
C GLN A 91 -12.08 10.68 3.53
N ALA A 92 -13.02 10.65 2.60
CA ALA A 92 -14.23 11.46 2.65
C ALA A 92 -15.23 10.99 3.72
N GLY A 93 -14.89 9.97 4.53
CA GLY A 93 -15.72 9.46 5.62
C GLY A 93 -16.87 8.56 5.16
N ARG A 94 -16.79 7.98 3.98
CA ARG A 94 -17.81 7.07 3.44
C ARG A 94 -17.43 5.62 3.73
N LEU A 95 -18.42 4.86 4.20
CA LEU A 95 -18.30 3.42 4.40
C LEU A 95 -18.74 2.66 3.14
N TYR A 96 -17.99 1.62 2.80
CA TYR A 96 -18.25 0.74 1.66
C TYR A 96 -18.12 -0.72 2.08
N THR A 97 -18.75 -1.62 1.34
CA THR A 97 -18.30 -3.00 1.21
C THR A 97 -17.40 -3.11 0.01
N LEU A 98 -16.35 -3.96 0.10
CA LEU A 98 -15.39 -4.20 -0.99
C LEU A 98 -15.49 -5.66 -1.43
N ASP A 99 -15.90 -5.87 -2.67
CA ASP A 99 -15.99 -7.19 -3.28
C ASP A 99 -14.59 -7.65 -3.72
N ILE A 100 -14.06 -8.68 -3.07
CA ILE A 100 -12.68 -9.14 -3.32
C ILE A 100 -12.51 -9.69 -4.74
N PRO A 101 -13.42 -10.52 -5.29
CA PRO A 101 -13.31 -11.04 -6.64
C PRO A 101 -13.24 -9.97 -7.73
N THR A 102 -13.90 -8.83 -7.56
CA THR A 102 -14.00 -7.80 -8.59
C THR A 102 -13.27 -6.50 -8.27
N GLY A 103 -12.93 -6.24 -7.01
CA GLY A 103 -12.40 -4.96 -6.53
C GLY A 103 -13.44 -3.84 -6.46
N ALA A 104 -14.73 -4.16 -6.62
CA ALA A 104 -15.80 -3.17 -6.64
C ALA A 104 -16.22 -2.72 -5.24
N LEU A 105 -16.29 -1.41 -5.03
CA LEU A 105 -16.86 -0.78 -3.85
C LEU A 105 -18.36 -0.58 -4.01
N ARG A 106 -19.12 -0.88 -2.95
CA ARG A 106 -20.55 -0.58 -2.85
C ARG A 106 -20.78 0.27 -1.59
N PRO A 107 -21.39 1.45 -1.69
CA PRO A 107 -21.63 2.28 -0.51
C PRO A 107 -22.58 1.59 0.46
N VAL A 108 -22.33 1.79 1.76
CA VAL A 108 -23.16 1.31 2.85
C VAL A 108 -24.08 2.43 3.32
N GLY A 109 -25.33 2.09 3.58
CA GLY A 109 -26.35 3.02 4.07
C GLY A 109 -26.96 3.92 2.98
N PRO A 110 -27.96 4.71 3.35
CA PRO A 110 -28.55 5.71 2.45
C PRO A 110 -27.53 6.81 2.18
N ALA A 111 -27.46 7.30 0.94
CA ALA A 111 -26.54 8.37 0.53
C ALA A 111 -26.77 9.66 1.33
N PRO A 112 -25.74 10.47 1.52
CA PRO A 112 -24.37 10.20 1.88
C PRO A 112 -24.09 10.61 3.32
N ALA A 113 -24.27 9.72 4.27
CA ALA A 113 -23.69 9.94 5.59
C ALA A 113 -22.17 9.84 5.45
N ALA A 114 -21.52 10.98 5.28
CA ALA A 114 -20.09 11.06 5.35
C ALA A 114 -19.70 11.42 6.78
N LEU A 115 -18.86 10.62 7.41
CA LEU A 115 -18.28 10.94 8.70
C LEU A 115 -17.32 12.12 8.53
N ALA A 116 -17.39 13.09 9.42
CA ALA A 116 -16.40 14.14 9.47
C ALA A 116 -15.09 13.59 10.07
N LEU A 117 -14.26 12.96 9.25
CA LEU A 117 -12.98 12.43 9.67
C LEU A 117 -11.98 13.57 9.94
N GLN A 118 -11.28 13.46 11.07
CA GLN A 118 -10.24 14.42 11.49
C GLN A 118 -8.91 13.68 11.62
N GLY A 119 -7.90 14.16 10.88
CA GLY A 119 -6.57 13.57 10.89
C GLY A 119 -6.12 13.08 9.52
N ALA A 120 -4.91 12.52 9.49
CA ALA A 120 -4.27 12.02 8.27
C ALA A 120 -4.04 10.50 8.29
N VAL A 121 -3.98 9.90 9.47
CA VAL A 121 -3.76 8.47 9.69
C VAL A 121 -4.89 7.93 10.53
N PHE A 122 -5.44 6.79 10.12
CA PHE A 122 -6.61 6.18 10.74
C PHE A 122 -6.37 4.71 11.04
N GLY A 123 -6.89 4.26 12.19
CA GLY A 123 -7.16 2.85 12.48
C GLY A 123 -8.63 2.57 12.21
N PHE A 124 -8.91 1.43 11.57
CA PHE A 124 -10.24 0.97 11.20
C PHE A 124 -10.34 -0.51 11.54
N ASP A 125 -11.26 -0.86 12.44
CA ASP A 125 -11.33 -2.21 13.00
C ASP A 125 -12.76 -2.60 13.36
N PHE A 126 -13.15 -3.84 13.09
CA PHE A 126 -14.39 -4.44 13.52
C PHE A 126 -14.24 -5.05 14.92
N ASN A 127 -15.06 -4.61 15.84
CA ASN A 127 -15.26 -5.32 17.11
C ASN A 127 -16.31 -6.43 16.89
N PRO A 128 -15.91 -7.70 16.82
CA PRO A 128 -16.84 -8.80 16.52
C PRO A 128 -17.85 -9.04 17.65
N ALA A 129 -17.51 -8.74 18.90
CA ALA A 129 -18.41 -8.93 20.04
C ALA A 129 -19.56 -7.92 20.05
N ALA A 130 -19.32 -6.71 19.54
CA ALA A 130 -20.33 -5.65 19.50
C ALA A 130 -20.96 -5.49 18.12
N ASP A 131 -20.39 -6.14 17.10
CA ASP A 131 -20.71 -5.93 15.67
C ASP A 131 -20.73 -4.45 15.31
N ARG A 132 -19.65 -3.76 15.63
CA ARG A 132 -19.46 -2.33 15.37
C ARG A 132 -18.07 -2.06 14.84
N ILE A 133 -17.97 -1.02 14.05
CA ILE A 133 -16.71 -0.53 13.54
C ILE A 133 -16.16 0.54 14.49
N ARG A 134 -14.86 0.45 14.77
CA ARG A 134 -14.09 1.49 15.47
C ARG A 134 -13.23 2.22 14.45
N VAL A 135 -13.28 3.54 14.48
CA VAL A 135 -12.37 4.41 13.74
C VAL A 135 -11.65 5.31 14.71
N VAL A 136 -10.33 5.29 14.68
CA VAL A 136 -9.49 6.18 15.48
C VAL A 136 -8.55 6.96 14.57
N SER A 137 -8.11 8.15 14.98
CA SER A 137 -7.18 8.93 14.19
C SER A 137 -5.97 9.39 15.00
N ASN A 138 -4.93 9.84 14.29
CA ASN A 138 -3.73 10.41 14.90
C ASN A 138 -3.98 11.77 15.60
N THR A 139 -5.17 12.34 15.49
CA THR A 139 -5.59 13.56 16.21
C THR A 139 -6.44 13.27 17.44
N GLY A 140 -6.60 11.99 17.81
CA GLY A 140 -7.37 11.58 18.99
C GLY A 140 -8.88 11.39 18.73
N GLN A 141 -9.35 11.55 17.48
CA GLN A 141 -10.74 11.23 17.15
C GLN A 141 -11.00 9.73 17.36
N ASN A 142 -12.16 9.40 17.93
CA ASN A 142 -12.57 8.04 18.22
C ASN A 142 -14.06 7.88 17.94
N LEU A 143 -14.39 7.20 16.84
CA LEU A 143 -15.74 7.03 16.34
C LEU A 143 -16.17 5.58 16.44
N ARG A 144 -17.48 5.36 16.52
CA ARG A 144 -18.12 4.05 16.51
C ARG A 144 -19.24 4.07 15.47
N LEU A 145 -19.12 3.21 14.46
CA LEU A 145 -20.06 3.16 13.34
C LEU A 145 -20.91 1.91 13.41
N HIS A 146 -22.12 2.03 12.86
CA HIS A 146 -22.96 0.87 12.59
C HIS A 146 -22.66 0.32 11.19
N PRO A 147 -22.37 -0.99 11.04
CA PRO A 147 -21.91 -1.53 9.75
C PRO A 147 -23.01 -1.57 8.67
N ASP A 148 -24.28 -1.48 9.03
CA ASP A 148 -25.38 -1.55 8.06
C ASP A 148 -25.93 -0.16 7.68
N THR A 149 -25.58 0.89 8.43
CA THR A 149 -26.08 2.26 8.17
C THR A 149 -24.99 3.30 7.95
N GLY A 150 -23.74 3.00 8.31
CA GLY A 150 -22.62 3.94 8.27
C GLY A 150 -22.43 4.79 9.50
#